data_e0a15ba3dbd35085af24131a230b15a6
#
_entry.id   e0a15ba3dbd35085af24131a230b15a6
#
_cell.length_a   1.000
_cell.length_b   1.000
_cell.length_c   1.000
_cell.angle_alpha   90.00
_cell.angle_beta   90.00
_cell.angle_gamma   90.00
#
_symmetry.space_group_name_H-M   'P 1'
#
loop_
_entity.id
_entity.type
_entity.pdbx_description
1 polymer ?
#
loop_
_entity_poly.entity_id
_entity_poly.type
_entity_poly.pdbx_seq_one_letter_code
_entity_poly.pdbx_strand_id
1 'polypeptide(L)'
;MSTAIRLHWARSKPNFGDWLSPQIVECVSGRPVKYAKIDQCDLVAIGSLLQRVKNRFWTRPVHIWGAGFIEQGKGVKTRHHIHAVRGPASLARLGKTREGVAFGDPGLLADRLLDGTVIAKRHRLSVIAHYKDKTSEGLKRFCQSNPDVNVIDVFSDTNTVLREIAASHCVVSSAMHGLIA
;
A
#
# COMPACT_ATOMS: atom_id res chain seq x y z
N MET A 1 -27.40 -7.03 -6.84
CA MET A 1 -26.32 -7.11 -5.83
C MET A 1 -24.99 -6.98 -6.55
N SER A 2 -24.12 -6.04 -6.18
CA SER A 2 -22.82 -5.88 -6.81
C SER A 2 -21.93 -7.09 -6.51
N THR A 3 -21.33 -7.69 -7.54
CA THR A 3 -20.39 -8.81 -7.35
C THR A 3 -19.12 -8.36 -6.65
N ALA A 4 -18.65 -9.11 -5.65
CA ALA A 4 -17.44 -8.79 -4.91
C ALA A 4 -16.22 -8.78 -5.83
N ILE A 5 -15.30 -7.82 -5.58
CA ILE A 5 -14.01 -7.75 -6.26
C ILE A 5 -13.07 -8.79 -5.65
N ARG A 6 -12.50 -9.67 -6.46
CA ARG A 6 -11.47 -10.63 -6.03
C ARG A 6 -10.11 -9.93 -6.07
N LEU A 7 -9.67 -9.45 -4.92
CA LEU A 7 -8.42 -8.73 -4.76
C LEU A 7 -7.32 -9.64 -4.20
N HIS A 8 -6.10 -9.50 -4.72
CA HIS A 8 -4.92 -10.08 -4.09
C HIS A 8 -4.13 -9.01 -3.34
N TRP A 9 -3.82 -9.27 -2.06
CA TRP A 9 -2.91 -8.47 -1.26
C TRP A 9 -2.02 -9.35 -0.38
N ALA A 10 -0.93 -8.82 0.15
CA ALA A 10 -0.05 -9.57 1.04
C ALA A 10 -0.74 -9.85 2.37
N ARG A 11 -0.59 -11.08 2.89
CA ARG A 11 -1.23 -11.54 4.14
C ARG A 11 -0.25 -12.27 5.07
N SER A 12 0.98 -12.50 4.64
CA SER A 12 1.95 -13.29 5.42
C SER A 12 2.37 -12.62 6.72
N LYS A 13 2.41 -11.30 6.74
CA LYS A 13 2.67 -10.47 7.93
C LYS A 13 1.76 -9.26 7.82
N PRO A 14 0.48 -9.39 8.22
CA PRO A 14 -0.49 -8.33 8.05
C PRO A 14 -0.05 -7.10 8.83
N ASN A 15 0.19 -6.03 8.11
CA ASN A 15 0.56 -4.73 8.63
C ASN A 15 -0.33 -3.68 7.98
N PHE A 16 -0.30 -2.46 8.51
CA PHE A 16 -1.08 -1.33 8.02
C PHE A 16 -1.06 -1.19 6.49
N GLY A 17 0.14 -1.20 5.86
CA GLY A 17 0.26 -1.04 4.41
C GLY A 17 -0.42 -2.16 3.60
N ASP A 18 -0.36 -3.40 4.08
CA ASP A 18 -1.03 -4.53 3.43
C ASP A 18 -2.56 -4.45 3.58
N TRP A 19 -3.05 -4.00 4.73
CA TRP A 19 -4.47 -3.84 5.01
C TRP A 19 -5.10 -2.61 4.35
N LEU A 20 -4.32 -1.61 3.97
CA LEU A 20 -4.83 -0.50 3.15
C LEU A 20 -5.44 -0.99 1.84
N SER A 21 -4.87 -2.04 1.24
CA SER A 21 -5.29 -2.50 -0.09
C SER A 21 -6.77 -2.85 -0.19
N PRO A 22 -7.32 -3.77 0.63
CA PRO A 22 -8.75 -4.08 0.57
C PRO A 22 -9.64 -2.91 0.98
N GLN A 23 -9.25 -2.12 1.98
CA GLN A 23 -10.07 -1.03 2.48
C GLN A 23 -10.19 0.12 1.47
N ILE A 24 -9.09 0.51 0.82
CA ILE A 24 -9.10 1.53 -0.23
C ILE A 24 -9.91 1.06 -1.45
N VAL A 25 -9.72 -0.20 -1.88
CA VAL A 25 -10.48 -0.74 -3.01
C VAL A 25 -11.98 -0.77 -2.70
N GLU A 26 -12.37 -1.17 -1.50
CA GLU A 26 -13.77 -1.18 -1.06
C GLU A 26 -14.35 0.24 -0.99
N CYS A 27 -13.64 1.17 -0.37
CA CYS A 27 -14.02 2.57 -0.25
C CYS A 27 -14.22 3.24 -1.61
N VAL A 28 -13.26 3.08 -2.53
CA VAL A 28 -13.29 3.74 -3.85
C VAL A 28 -14.31 3.11 -4.80
N SER A 29 -14.46 1.79 -4.75
CA SER A 29 -15.35 1.07 -5.68
C SER A 29 -16.80 0.99 -5.20
N GLY A 30 -17.06 1.19 -3.91
CA GLY A 30 -18.37 0.92 -3.30
C GLY A 30 -18.80 -0.55 -3.38
N ARG A 31 -17.86 -1.47 -3.59
CA ARG A 31 -18.12 -2.90 -3.80
C ARG A 31 -17.40 -3.73 -2.74
N PRO A 32 -18.03 -4.81 -2.24
CA PRO A 32 -17.36 -5.72 -1.32
C PRO A 32 -16.07 -6.28 -1.92
N VAL A 33 -15.04 -6.43 -1.11
CA VAL A 33 -13.75 -7.00 -1.50
C VAL A 33 -13.56 -8.37 -0.85
N LYS A 34 -13.11 -9.34 -1.65
CA LYS A 34 -12.76 -10.68 -1.17
C LYS A 34 -11.31 -11.00 -1.53
N TYR A 35 -10.60 -11.61 -0.59
CA TYR A 35 -9.26 -12.12 -0.88
C TYR A 35 -9.31 -13.22 -1.95
N ALA A 36 -8.38 -13.11 -2.90
CA ALA A 36 -8.14 -14.18 -3.87
C ALA A 36 -6.63 -14.46 -4.01
N LYS A 37 -6.29 -15.69 -4.34
CA LYS A 37 -4.93 -16.04 -4.73
C LYS A 37 -4.57 -15.27 -6.01
N ILE A 38 -3.26 -15.03 -6.22
CA ILE A 38 -2.76 -14.21 -7.33
C ILE A 38 -3.19 -14.72 -8.72
N ASP A 39 -3.38 -16.02 -8.87
CA ASP A 39 -3.82 -16.66 -10.10
C ASP A 39 -5.35 -16.68 -10.28
N GLN A 40 -6.09 -16.24 -9.29
CA GLN A 40 -7.56 -16.24 -9.24
C GLN A 40 -8.15 -14.85 -9.01
N CYS A 41 -7.31 -13.82 -8.81
CA CYS A 41 -7.77 -12.47 -8.54
C CYS A 41 -8.19 -11.74 -9.82
N ASP A 42 -9.01 -10.72 -9.65
CA ASP A 42 -9.39 -9.77 -10.70
C ASP A 42 -8.50 -8.52 -10.64
N LEU A 43 -8.03 -8.17 -9.44
CA LEU A 43 -7.34 -6.91 -9.18
C LEU A 43 -6.12 -7.12 -8.27
N VAL A 44 -5.08 -6.35 -8.56
CA VAL A 44 -3.92 -6.11 -7.70
C VAL A 44 -3.77 -4.60 -7.56
N ALA A 45 -3.77 -4.08 -6.32
CA ALA A 45 -3.73 -2.65 -6.06
C ALA A 45 -2.45 -2.25 -5.30
N ILE A 46 -2.52 -2.12 -3.99
CA ILE A 46 -1.40 -1.65 -3.17
C ILE A 46 -0.37 -2.76 -2.96
N GLY A 47 0.89 -2.37 -2.98
CA GLY A 47 2.00 -3.24 -2.58
C GLY A 47 2.95 -3.62 -3.72
N SER A 48 4.06 -4.25 -3.34
CA SER A 48 5.08 -4.73 -4.28
C SER A 48 4.74 -6.15 -4.75
N LEU A 49 3.72 -6.27 -5.60
CA LEU A 49 3.11 -7.54 -5.95
C LEU A 49 3.34 -7.96 -7.41
N LEU A 50 3.83 -7.05 -8.28
CA LEU A 50 3.89 -7.31 -9.71
C LEU A 50 4.80 -8.48 -10.11
N GLN A 51 5.83 -8.80 -9.32
CA GLN A 51 6.67 -9.98 -9.56
C GLN A 51 5.92 -11.30 -9.33
N ARG A 52 4.78 -11.27 -8.62
CA ARG A 52 3.94 -12.46 -8.37
C ARG A 52 2.90 -12.68 -9.46
N VAL A 53 2.57 -11.64 -10.21
CA VAL A 53 1.56 -11.69 -11.28
C VAL A 53 2.15 -12.40 -12.51
N LYS A 54 1.74 -13.65 -12.74
CA LYS A 54 2.28 -14.49 -13.81
C LYS A 54 1.55 -14.22 -15.13
N ASN A 55 2.31 -13.97 -16.16
CA ASN A 55 1.80 -13.75 -17.52
C ASN A 55 1.70 -15.06 -18.31
N ARG A 56 0.90 -16.00 -17.85
CA ARG A 56 0.67 -17.28 -18.56
C ARG A 56 -0.53 -17.17 -19.49
N PHE A 57 -0.50 -17.84 -20.67
CA PHE A 57 -1.58 -17.74 -21.66
C PHE A 57 -2.93 -18.27 -21.14
N TRP A 58 -2.92 -19.20 -20.18
CA TRP A 58 -4.14 -19.77 -19.56
C TRP A 58 -4.62 -19.03 -18.30
N THR A 59 -3.89 -18.03 -17.82
CA THR A 59 -4.36 -17.20 -16.71
C THR A 59 -5.21 -16.05 -17.22
N ARG A 60 -6.23 -15.68 -16.46
CA ARG A 60 -7.03 -14.48 -16.78
C ARG A 60 -6.16 -13.22 -16.68
N PRO A 61 -6.38 -12.24 -17.58
CA PRO A 61 -5.82 -10.92 -17.36
C PRO A 61 -6.27 -10.35 -16.02
N VAL A 62 -5.34 -9.73 -15.30
CA VAL A 62 -5.58 -9.09 -14.00
C VAL A 62 -5.53 -7.58 -14.20
N HIS A 63 -6.38 -6.85 -13.52
CA HIS A 63 -6.32 -5.39 -13.46
C HIS A 63 -5.22 -4.98 -12.47
N ILE A 64 -4.38 -4.01 -12.85
CA ILE A 64 -3.30 -3.46 -12.04
C ILE A 64 -3.61 -2.00 -11.77
N TRP A 65 -3.73 -1.65 -10.49
CA TRP A 65 -4.05 -0.30 -10.03
C TRP A 65 -3.09 0.13 -8.92
N GLY A 66 -1.92 0.68 -9.30
CA GLY A 66 -0.94 1.27 -8.41
C GLY A 66 0.11 0.33 -7.81
N ALA A 67 0.01 -0.99 -8.04
CA ALA A 67 1.03 -1.93 -7.59
C ALA A 67 2.40 -1.67 -8.25
N GLY A 68 3.47 -2.11 -7.57
CA GLY A 68 4.83 -2.01 -8.06
C GLY A 68 5.60 -3.32 -7.97
N PHE A 69 6.84 -3.29 -8.42
CA PHE A 69 7.83 -4.35 -8.16
C PHE A 69 8.59 -4.06 -6.86
N ILE A 70 9.04 -5.13 -6.19
CA ILE A 70 9.87 -4.99 -4.98
C ILE A 70 11.33 -4.70 -5.33
N GLU A 71 11.79 -5.22 -6.45
CA GLU A 71 13.19 -5.14 -6.90
C GLU A 71 13.29 -4.75 -8.36
N GLN A 72 14.46 -4.28 -8.76
CA GLN A 72 14.81 -4.14 -10.16
C GLN A 72 14.92 -5.53 -10.81
N GLY A 73 14.81 -5.59 -12.13
CA GLY A 73 14.92 -6.86 -12.83
C GLY A 73 14.60 -6.73 -14.31
N LYS A 74 14.70 -7.84 -15.01
CA LYS A 74 14.43 -7.91 -16.46
C LYS A 74 13.00 -7.46 -16.77
N GLY A 75 12.80 -6.87 -17.93
CA GLY A 75 11.50 -6.52 -18.46
C GLY A 75 10.57 -7.74 -18.57
N VAL A 76 9.30 -7.52 -18.28
CA VAL A 76 8.26 -8.55 -18.34
C VAL A 76 7.20 -8.10 -19.33
N LYS A 77 7.02 -8.84 -20.42
CA LYS A 77 5.85 -8.62 -21.29
C LYS A 77 4.59 -8.94 -20.47
N THR A 78 3.57 -8.10 -20.57
CA THR A 78 2.33 -8.30 -19.83
C THR A 78 1.11 -8.19 -20.72
N ARG A 79 0.15 -9.07 -20.49
CA ARG A 79 -1.21 -9.05 -21.06
C ARG A 79 -2.25 -8.50 -20.08
N HIS A 80 -1.81 -8.11 -18.91
CA HIS A 80 -2.67 -7.57 -17.87
C HIS A 80 -3.12 -6.13 -18.21
N HIS A 81 -4.25 -5.73 -17.65
CA HIS A 81 -4.81 -4.38 -17.82
C HIS A 81 -4.15 -3.43 -16.82
N ILE A 82 -3.31 -2.52 -17.30
CA ILE A 82 -2.59 -1.58 -16.46
C ILE A 82 -3.33 -0.25 -16.46
N HIS A 83 -3.91 0.13 -15.33
CA HIS A 83 -4.58 1.41 -15.12
C HIS A 83 -3.66 2.41 -14.43
N ALA A 84 -2.94 1.94 -13.43
CA ALA A 84 -1.93 2.70 -12.73
C ALA A 84 -0.80 1.78 -12.25
N VAL A 85 0.39 2.33 -12.09
CA VAL A 85 1.52 1.69 -11.42
C VAL A 85 2.16 2.66 -10.46
N ARG A 86 2.85 2.16 -9.44
CA ARG A 86 3.47 2.98 -8.41
C ARG A 86 4.41 4.04 -8.98
N GLY A 87 5.12 3.75 -10.05
CA GLY A 87 6.04 4.71 -10.65
C GLY A 87 6.65 4.24 -11.97
N PRO A 88 7.47 5.12 -12.59
CA PRO A 88 8.01 4.90 -13.93
C PRO A 88 8.88 3.65 -14.04
N ALA A 89 9.64 3.30 -13.01
CA ALA A 89 10.46 2.08 -13.01
C ALA A 89 9.61 0.80 -13.15
N SER A 90 8.43 0.77 -12.51
CA SER A 90 7.49 -0.35 -12.65
C SER A 90 6.91 -0.42 -14.06
N LEU A 91 6.58 0.72 -14.66
CA LEU A 91 6.04 0.79 -16.02
C LEU A 91 7.07 0.33 -17.05
N ALA A 92 8.29 0.84 -16.96
CA ALA A 92 9.40 0.45 -17.84
C ALA A 92 9.65 -1.06 -17.81
N ARG A 93 9.62 -1.65 -16.61
CA ARG A 93 9.79 -3.09 -16.44
C ARG A 93 8.63 -3.90 -17.04
N LEU A 94 7.43 -3.36 -17.12
CA LEU A 94 6.29 -3.98 -17.80
C LEU A 94 6.34 -3.82 -19.33
N GLY A 95 7.36 -3.16 -19.89
CA GLY A 95 7.50 -2.92 -21.33
C GLY A 95 6.33 -2.13 -21.92
N LYS A 96 5.77 -1.21 -21.14
CA LYS A 96 4.63 -0.36 -21.54
C LYS A 96 5.05 1.11 -21.60
N THR A 97 4.37 1.85 -22.48
CA THR A 97 4.45 3.30 -22.56
C THR A 97 3.54 3.94 -21.50
N ARG A 98 3.75 5.22 -21.24
CA ARG A 98 2.94 5.98 -20.27
C ARG A 98 1.52 6.29 -20.75
N GLU A 99 1.24 6.14 -22.02
CA GLU A 99 -0.05 6.48 -22.59
C GLU A 99 -1.18 5.68 -21.89
N GLY A 100 -2.15 6.42 -21.32
CA GLY A 100 -3.28 5.85 -20.59
C GLY A 100 -2.95 5.21 -19.23
N VAL A 101 -1.69 5.32 -18.73
CA VAL A 101 -1.29 4.76 -17.43
C VAL A 101 -0.97 5.86 -16.42
N ALA A 102 -1.69 5.87 -15.31
CA ALA A 102 -1.42 6.77 -14.20
C ALA A 102 -0.23 6.29 -13.35
N PHE A 103 0.47 7.24 -12.73
CA PHE A 103 1.45 6.97 -11.69
C PHE A 103 0.88 7.31 -10.32
N GLY A 104 1.00 6.40 -9.38
CA GLY A 104 0.57 6.56 -8.00
C GLY A 104 0.31 5.22 -7.33
N ASP A 105 0.43 5.24 -6.02
CA ASP A 105 -0.01 4.15 -5.15
C ASP A 105 -1.41 4.51 -4.62
N PRO A 106 -2.41 3.62 -4.66
CA PRO A 106 -3.74 3.94 -4.13
C PRO A 106 -3.75 4.29 -2.63
N GLY A 107 -2.70 3.98 -1.90
CA GLY A 107 -2.50 4.45 -0.52
C GLY A 107 -2.58 5.96 -0.37
N LEU A 108 -2.32 6.73 -1.46
CA LEU A 108 -2.52 8.19 -1.49
C LEU A 108 -3.98 8.63 -1.27
N LEU A 109 -4.92 7.69 -1.32
CA LEU A 109 -6.35 7.93 -1.06
C LEU A 109 -6.75 7.52 0.36
N ALA A 110 -5.78 7.29 1.25
CA ALA A 110 -6.03 6.79 2.60
C ALA A 110 -6.84 7.77 3.47
N ASP A 111 -6.78 9.06 3.18
CA ASP A 111 -7.61 10.11 3.80
C ASP A 111 -9.12 9.82 3.68
N ARG A 112 -9.54 9.18 2.58
CA ARG A 112 -10.95 8.78 2.37
C ARG A 112 -11.46 7.79 3.42
N LEU A 113 -10.56 7.04 4.07
CA LEU A 113 -10.92 6.11 5.14
C LEU A 113 -11.19 6.82 6.47
N LEU A 114 -10.85 8.09 6.59
CA LEU A 114 -11.16 8.93 7.75
C LEU A 114 -12.53 9.62 7.64
N ASP A 115 -13.24 9.40 6.54
CA ASP A 115 -14.63 9.87 6.31
C ASP A 115 -14.83 11.37 6.61
N GLY A 116 -13.89 12.20 6.19
CA GLY A 116 -13.90 13.63 6.40
C GLY A 116 -13.67 14.07 7.86
N THR A 117 -13.33 13.15 8.76
CA THR A 117 -13.07 13.47 10.17
C THR A 117 -11.87 14.40 10.30
N VAL A 118 -12.06 15.58 10.85
CA VAL A 118 -10.98 16.51 11.21
C VAL A 118 -10.31 16.02 12.48
N ILE A 119 -9.01 15.73 12.41
CA ILE A 119 -8.21 15.23 13.51
C ILE A 119 -7.28 16.33 14.01
N ALA A 120 -7.42 16.71 15.29
CA ALA A 120 -6.56 17.70 15.90
C ALA A 120 -5.10 17.20 15.99
N LYS A 121 -4.16 18.08 15.68
CA LYS A 121 -2.73 17.79 15.82
C LYS A 121 -2.35 17.67 17.30
N ARG A 122 -1.74 16.55 17.67
CA ARG A 122 -1.35 16.23 19.07
C ARG A 122 0.13 15.94 19.19
N HIS A 123 0.74 15.41 18.13
CA HIS A 123 2.13 14.98 18.14
C HIS A 123 2.98 15.87 17.24
N ARG A 124 4.06 16.42 17.80
CA ARG A 124 5.03 17.18 17.02
C ARG A 124 5.73 16.31 15.98
N LEU A 125 6.10 15.11 16.39
CA LEU A 125 6.77 14.12 15.56
C LEU A 125 6.25 12.72 15.87
N SER A 126 5.92 11.98 14.83
CA SER A 126 5.65 10.55 14.93
C SER A 126 6.63 9.73 14.08
N VAL A 127 6.95 8.54 14.56
CA VAL A 127 7.82 7.59 13.86
C VAL A 127 7.05 6.33 13.54
N ILE A 128 7.12 5.89 12.29
CA ILE A 128 6.54 4.63 11.82
C ILE A 128 7.68 3.73 11.36
N ALA A 129 8.08 2.79 12.19
CA ALA A 129 9.11 1.83 11.82
C ALA A 129 8.53 0.69 10.99
N HIS A 130 9.20 0.32 9.91
CA HIS A 130 8.90 -0.93 9.22
C HIS A 130 9.00 -2.10 10.20
N TYR A 131 8.18 -3.14 10.05
CA TYR A 131 8.13 -4.25 10.99
C TYR A 131 9.49 -4.94 11.22
N LYS A 132 10.42 -4.85 10.27
CA LYS A 132 11.79 -5.36 10.41
C LYS A 132 12.69 -4.47 11.26
N ASP A 133 12.37 -3.17 11.34
CA ASP A 133 13.17 -2.16 12.01
C ASP A 133 12.67 -1.85 13.43
N LYS A 134 11.51 -2.42 13.79
CA LYS A 134 10.81 -2.16 15.06
C LYS A 134 11.66 -2.42 16.30
N THR A 135 12.59 -3.35 16.21
CA THR A 135 13.50 -3.72 17.32
C THR A 135 14.93 -3.24 17.11
N SER A 136 15.17 -2.38 16.12
CA SER A 136 16.53 -1.90 15.83
C SER A 136 17.08 -1.03 16.96
N GLU A 137 18.36 -1.17 17.24
CA GLU A 137 19.06 -0.35 18.24
C GLU A 137 19.04 1.15 17.90
N GLY A 138 19.02 1.47 16.61
CA GLY A 138 18.89 2.85 16.14
C GLY A 138 17.56 3.48 16.57
N LEU A 139 16.44 2.77 16.37
CA LEU A 139 15.12 3.23 16.80
C LEU A 139 15.04 3.36 18.32
N LYS A 140 15.53 2.37 19.06
CA LYS A 140 15.55 2.41 20.53
C LYS A 140 16.29 3.65 21.05
N ARG A 141 17.54 3.86 20.57
CA ARG A 141 18.33 5.03 20.95
C ARG A 141 17.65 6.34 20.59
N PHE A 142 17.05 6.41 19.40
CA PHE A 142 16.32 7.59 18.98
C PHE A 142 15.15 7.92 19.93
N CYS A 143 14.33 6.92 20.28
CA CYS A 143 13.21 7.11 21.20
C CYS A 143 13.69 7.46 22.63
N GLN A 144 14.78 6.88 23.11
CA GLN A 144 15.35 7.23 24.40
C GLN A 144 15.83 8.68 24.48
N SER A 145 16.41 9.18 23.37
CA SER A 145 16.86 10.58 23.27
C SER A 145 15.74 11.57 22.99
N ASN A 146 14.57 11.09 22.60
CA ASN A 146 13.42 11.91 22.24
C ASN A 146 12.12 11.35 22.85
N PRO A 147 11.92 11.49 24.18
CA PRO A 147 10.81 10.86 24.89
C PRO A 147 9.42 11.33 24.44
N ASP A 148 9.32 12.52 23.83
CA ASP A 148 8.06 13.11 23.34
C ASP A 148 7.68 12.63 21.93
N VAL A 149 8.48 11.74 21.33
CA VAL A 149 8.18 11.19 20.00
C VAL A 149 7.09 10.13 20.13
N ASN A 150 6.03 10.28 19.35
CA ASN A 150 5.00 9.25 19.22
C ASN A 150 5.48 8.12 18.29
N VAL A 151 5.41 6.89 18.75
CA VAL A 151 5.76 5.70 17.95
C VAL A 151 4.49 5.00 17.51
N ILE A 152 4.20 5.04 16.22
CA ILE A 152 3.03 4.41 15.62
C ILE A 152 3.35 2.97 15.27
N ASP A 153 2.59 2.02 15.82
CA ASP A 153 2.78 0.61 15.50
C ASP A 153 2.08 0.23 14.19
N VAL A 154 2.85 -0.22 13.20
CA VAL A 154 2.34 -0.69 11.90
C VAL A 154 1.41 -1.91 12.00
N PHE A 155 1.37 -2.59 13.13
CA PHE A 155 0.46 -3.71 13.38
C PHE A 155 -0.87 -3.31 14.02
N SER A 156 -1.03 -2.04 14.37
CA SER A 156 -2.33 -1.51 14.78
C SER A 156 -3.32 -1.53 13.62
N ASP A 157 -4.61 -1.47 13.93
CA ASP A 157 -5.62 -1.38 12.88
C ASP A 157 -5.45 -0.13 12.01
N THR A 158 -5.93 -0.21 10.78
CA THR A 158 -5.71 0.83 9.77
C THR A 158 -6.24 2.20 10.21
N ASN A 159 -7.41 2.24 10.86
CA ASN A 159 -8.02 3.50 11.29
C ASN A 159 -7.17 4.16 12.39
N THR A 160 -6.70 3.39 13.36
CA THR A 160 -5.80 3.86 14.41
C THR A 160 -4.51 4.45 13.81
N VAL A 161 -3.85 3.73 12.89
CA VAL A 161 -2.63 4.24 12.24
C VAL A 161 -2.89 5.53 11.48
N LEU A 162 -3.96 5.60 10.68
CA LEU A 162 -4.32 6.80 9.93
C LEU A 162 -4.63 7.99 10.84
N ARG A 163 -5.34 7.76 11.95
CA ARG A 163 -5.62 8.81 12.93
C ARG A 163 -4.37 9.34 13.61
N GLU A 164 -3.43 8.48 13.94
CA GLU A 164 -2.14 8.88 14.52
C GLU A 164 -1.26 9.64 13.50
N ILE A 165 -1.25 9.22 12.23
CA ILE A 165 -0.62 9.97 11.14
C ILE A 165 -1.25 11.35 11.02
N ALA A 166 -2.57 11.43 10.93
CA ALA A 166 -3.31 12.69 10.83
C ALA A 166 -3.14 13.59 12.06
N ALA A 167 -2.97 13.02 13.26
CA ALA A 167 -2.72 13.75 14.50
C ALA A 167 -1.27 14.27 14.62
N SER A 168 -0.39 13.96 13.69
CA SER A 168 1.04 14.31 13.72
C SER A 168 1.33 15.53 12.85
N HIS A 169 2.17 16.47 13.32
CA HIS A 169 2.69 17.56 12.48
C HIS A 169 3.73 17.06 11.49
N CYS A 170 4.56 16.11 11.91
CA CYS A 170 5.59 15.51 11.08
C CYS A 170 5.60 13.99 11.29
N VAL A 171 5.81 13.24 10.22
CA VAL A 171 5.96 11.79 10.26
C VAL A 171 7.27 11.38 9.58
N VAL A 172 8.04 10.56 10.27
CA VAL A 172 9.24 9.90 9.71
C VAL A 172 8.96 8.41 9.67
N SER A 173 9.22 7.78 8.54
CA SER A 173 8.93 6.36 8.40
C SER A 173 9.98 5.61 7.60
N SER A 174 10.32 4.40 8.04
CA SER A 174 11.03 3.40 7.24
C SER A 174 10.06 2.44 6.53
N ALA A 175 8.76 2.54 6.83
CA ALA A 175 7.70 1.81 6.14
C ALA A 175 7.11 2.69 5.03
N MET A 176 7.17 2.23 3.79
CA MET A 176 6.75 3.02 2.62
C MET A 176 5.32 3.58 2.76
N HIS A 177 4.36 2.78 3.19
CA HIS A 177 2.97 3.23 3.34
C HIS A 177 2.75 4.19 4.51
N GLY A 178 3.68 4.26 5.47
CA GLY A 178 3.69 5.31 6.49
C GLY A 178 4.07 6.69 5.96
N LEU A 179 4.56 6.78 4.69
CA LEU A 179 4.85 8.05 4.01
C LEU A 179 3.85 8.35 2.89
N ILE A 180 3.11 7.36 2.42
CA ILE A 180 2.15 7.48 1.31
C ILE A 180 0.76 7.89 1.82
N ALA A 181 0.38 7.37 2.98
CA ALA A 181 -0.95 7.56 3.58
C ALA A 181 -1.15 8.94 4.21
#